data_ce26cbbb1d082563e1b4fd5cdf3dcdd9
#
_entry.id   ce26cbbb1d082563e1b4fd5cdf3dcdd9
#
_cell.length_a   1.000
_cell.length_b   1.000
_cell.length_c   1.000
_cell.angle_alpha   90.00
_cell.angle_beta   90.00
_cell.angle_gamma   90.00
#
_symmetry.space_group_name_H-M   'P 1'
#
loop_
_entity.id
_entity.type
_entity.pdbx_description
1 polymer ?
#
loop_
_entity_poly.entity_id
_entity_poly.type
_entity_poly.pdbx_seq_one_letter_code
_entity_poly.pdbx_strand_id
1 'polypeptide(L)'
;MSVLARQSPALANTTEMTTVPNEINAAAAKASAKNSVSEKVTPMMQQYLRIKADYPTMLVFYRMGDFYELFHEDAEKAARILGITLTARGASNGNPIKMCGVPFHSLDGYLGKLVKLGESCAICEQIGDPATSKGPVERKVVRVVTPGTLTDSDLLPEKAERSLLAVCTLPNRKTVTTGLAWLSLASGNLRLMEFSGDAATSEARLAQELERIAPAEILRADGGDMFEENPLSLTSHTQRVPDWHFDVVKGHRALVEQLNVATLTGFGADGMGAAFGAAGALLRYAQATQGRGLQHVNSLAVESENEFIGLDAATRRNLELTETIRGQESPTLFSLLDGCRTAMGSRLLRHWLHHAKRDQSVARSRHEAIEALAQGDAAPGLSSTLAQVPDIERITTRIALSSARPRDLACLRDGLKQLPALRQQVARCFIPGDSCLLRDLHAAIDTPVPCLDLLTRAVAEEPSAMVRDGGVFARGFDAELDELRALSENAGQFLVDLETRERARTGIANLRVEYNKVHGFYIEVTHGQTDKVPDDYRRRQTLKNAERYITPEL
;
A
#
# COMPACT_ATOMS: atom_id res chain seq x y z
N MET A 1 13.18 -39.54 25.31
CA MET A 1 13.85 -38.88 26.45
C MET A 1 13.83 -37.40 26.17
N SER A 2 12.94 -36.78 26.82
CA SER A 2 13.04 -35.67 27.78
C SER A 2 13.30 -34.32 27.13
N VAL A 3 12.24 -33.54 26.89
CA VAL A 3 11.70 -32.41 27.67
C VAL A 3 12.56 -31.14 27.56
N LEU A 4 11.97 -30.10 26.97
CA LEU A 4 11.85 -28.82 27.67
C LEU A 4 10.86 -27.91 26.90
N ALA A 5 9.63 -27.91 27.43
CA ALA A 5 8.69 -26.81 27.20
C ALA A 5 9.25 -25.55 27.84
N ARG A 6 9.39 -24.47 27.08
CA ARG A 6 9.54 -23.12 27.64
C ARG A 6 8.31 -22.30 27.30
N GLN A 7 7.55 -22.03 28.31
CA GLN A 7 6.50 -21.03 28.38
C GLN A 7 7.09 -19.66 28.02
N SER A 8 6.48 -18.99 27.04
CA SER A 8 6.72 -17.56 26.78
C SER A 8 5.76 -16.75 27.65
N PRO A 9 6.25 -15.73 28.37
CA PRO A 9 5.37 -14.80 29.07
C PRO A 9 4.71 -13.83 28.10
N ALA A 10 3.45 -13.55 28.35
CA ALA A 10 2.69 -12.48 27.71
C ALA A 10 3.41 -11.13 27.89
N LEU A 11 3.89 -10.54 26.84
CA LEU A 11 4.36 -9.17 26.79
C LEU A 11 3.21 -8.28 26.32
N ALA A 12 2.53 -7.69 27.28
CA ALA A 12 1.80 -6.46 27.08
C ALA A 12 2.83 -5.34 26.80
N ASN A 13 3.14 -5.08 25.55
CA ASN A 13 3.87 -3.90 25.13
C ASN A 13 2.87 -2.88 24.58
N THR A 14 2.40 -2.01 25.46
CA THR A 14 2.02 -0.64 25.10
C THR A 14 3.28 0.05 24.60
N THR A 15 3.54 -0.05 23.32
CA THR A 15 4.58 0.73 22.65
C THR A 15 4.06 2.17 22.57
N GLU A 16 4.56 3.02 23.44
CA GLU A 16 4.53 4.46 23.24
C GLU A 16 5.10 4.74 21.83
N MET A 17 4.25 5.27 20.96
CA MET A 17 4.66 5.77 19.66
C MET A 17 5.61 6.95 19.87
N THR A 18 6.90 6.70 19.91
CA THR A 18 7.92 7.72 19.74
C THR A 18 7.73 8.32 18.34
N THR A 19 7.20 9.53 18.31
CA THR A 19 7.11 10.38 17.14
C THR A 19 8.53 10.64 16.64
N VAL A 20 8.92 9.97 15.56
CA VAL A 20 10.12 10.34 14.80
C VAL A 20 9.83 11.69 14.15
N PRO A 21 10.60 12.75 14.41
CA PRO A 21 10.43 14.03 13.73
C PRO A 21 10.66 13.85 12.23
N ASN A 22 9.80 14.46 11.45
CA ASN A 22 9.86 14.41 9.99
C ASN A 22 11.04 15.28 9.50
N GLU A 23 12.24 14.70 9.44
CA GLU A 23 13.49 15.41 9.09
C GLU A 23 13.70 15.53 7.57
N ILE A 24 12.72 15.12 6.75
CA ILE A 24 12.88 15.06 5.28
C ILE A 24 13.09 16.45 4.67
N ASN A 25 12.69 17.55 5.32
CA ASN A 25 12.75 18.89 4.73
C ASN A 25 13.22 20.02 5.67
N ALA A 26 13.87 19.73 6.77
CA ALA A 26 14.27 20.79 7.72
C ALA A 26 15.38 21.73 7.20
N ALA A 27 16.11 21.37 6.16
CA ALA A 27 17.22 22.18 5.64
C ALA A 27 16.77 23.28 4.68
N ALA A 28 15.71 23.08 3.89
CA ALA A 28 15.21 24.10 2.95
C ALA A 28 14.41 25.23 3.63
N ALA A 29 13.87 24.98 4.82
CA ALA A 29 13.01 25.96 5.51
C ALA A 29 13.76 27.08 6.24
N LYS A 30 15.07 26.97 6.47
CA LYS A 30 15.84 27.99 7.23
C LYS A 30 16.25 29.25 6.45
N ALA A 31 16.13 29.26 5.13
CA ALA A 31 16.53 30.38 4.29
C ALA A 31 15.41 31.40 4.02
N SER A 32 14.13 31.08 4.25
CA SER A 32 12.98 31.93 3.89
C SER A 32 12.27 32.61 5.07
N ALA A 33 12.70 32.43 6.29
CA ALA A 33 11.99 32.91 7.49
C ALA A 33 12.50 34.27 8.01
N LYS A 34 12.56 35.30 7.17
CA LYS A 34 12.68 36.71 7.63
C LYS A 34 11.86 37.61 6.72
N ASN A 35 10.55 37.64 6.94
CA ASN A 35 9.66 38.80 6.83
C ASN A 35 8.22 38.34 7.12
N SER A 36 7.82 38.32 8.38
CA SER A 36 6.43 38.05 8.75
C SER A 36 5.73 39.37 9.08
N VAL A 37 4.93 39.86 8.16
CA VAL A 37 3.78 40.70 8.47
C VAL A 37 2.73 39.79 9.11
N SER A 38 2.30 40.12 10.33
CA SER A 38 1.30 39.38 11.12
C SER A 38 -0.06 39.39 10.42
N GLU A 39 -0.36 38.35 9.68
CA GLU A 39 -1.62 38.17 8.97
C GLU A 39 -2.64 37.40 9.82
N LYS A 40 -3.90 37.84 9.81
CA LYS A 40 -5.02 37.13 10.43
C LYS A 40 -5.41 35.89 9.62
N VAL A 41 -4.55 34.88 9.62
CA VAL A 41 -4.83 33.57 9.02
C VAL A 41 -5.66 32.75 9.99
N THR A 42 -6.72 32.10 9.52
CA THR A 42 -7.54 31.24 10.40
C THR A 42 -6.71 30.10 10.99
N PRO A 43 -7.03 29.60 12.21
CA PRO A 43 -6.28 28.51 12.83
C PRO A 43 -6.17 27.25 11.96
N MET A 44 -7.22 26.92 11.18
CA MET A 44 -7.21 25.82 10.22
C MET A 44 -6.19 26.06 9.09
N MET A 45 -6.16 27.24 8.50
CA MET A 45 -5.22 27.57 7.44
C MET A 45 -3.78 27.64 7.96
N GLN A 46 -3.56 28.06 9.20
CA GLN A 46 -2.24 27.98 9.83
C GLN A 46 -1.76 26.53 9.95
N GLN A 47 -2.64 25.60 10.31
CA GLN A 47 -2.33 24.17 10.36
C GLN A 47 -2.00 23.63 8.95
N TYR A 48 -2.80 23.98 7.94
CA TYR A 48 -2.54 23.60 6.55
C TYR A 48 -1.16 24.10 6.07
N LEU A 49 -0.85 25.38 6.29
CA LEU A 49 0.42 25.96 5.85
C LEU A 49 1.65 25.35 6.55
N ARG A 50 1.51 24.93 7.81
CA ARG A 50 2.58 24.17 8.51
C ARG A 50 2.81 22.82 7.81
N ILE A 51 1.74 22.08 7.55
CA ILE A 51 1.84 20.79 6.85
C ILE A 51 2.42 21.01 5.43
N LYS A 52 1.98 22.04 4.71
CA LYS A 52 2.50 22.35 3.38
C LYS A 52 3.99 22.71 3.40
N ALA A 53 4.48 23.36 4.45
CA ALA A 53 5.91 23.65 4.61
C ALA A 53 6.76 22.38 4.77
N ASP A 54 6.20 21.32 5.38
CA ASP A 54 6.88 20.01 5.47
C ASP A 54 6.83 19.22 4.15
N TYR A 55 5.88 19.54 3.26
CA TYR A 55 5.67 18.87 1.96
C TYR A 55 5.57 19.88 0.80
N PRO A 56 6.59 20.71 0.55
CA PRO A 56 6.49 21.86 -0.35
C PRO A 56 6.19 21.49 -1.80
N THR A 57 6.71 20.38 -2.29
CA THR A 57 6.57 19.92 -3.68
C THR A 57 5.36 19.01 -3.92
N MET A 58 4.73 18.50 -2.86
CA MET A 58 3.65 17.53 -2.95
C MET A 58 2.28 18.21 -2.88
N LEU A 59 1.28 17.62 -3.54
CA LEU A 59 -0.11 18.05 -3.42
C LEU A 59 -0.67 17.59 -2.06
N VAL A 60 -1.11 18.55 -1.23
CA VAL A 60 -1.60 18.25 0.11
C VAL A 60 -3.11 18.09 0.10
N PHE A 61 -3.58 16.85 0.24
CA PHE A 61 -4.99 16.50 0.40
C PHE A 61 -5.39 16.62 1.88
N TYR A 62 -6.11 17.68 2.22
CA TYR A 62 -6.43 18.04 3.58
C TYR A 62 -7.88 17.66 3.93
N ARG A 63 -8.09 16.74 4.86
CA ARG A 63 -9.41 16.22 5.22
C ARG A 63 -10.30 17.29 5.85
N MET A 64 -11.47 17.51 5.24
CA MET A 64 -12.50 18.44 5.71
C MET A 64 -13.88 17.76 5.63
N GLY A 65 -14.32 17.12 6.74
CA GLY A 65 -15.53 16.34 6.76
C GLY A 65 -15.50 15.19 5.72
N ASP A 66 -16.44 15.20 4.77
CA ASP A 66 -16.55 14.18 3.72
C ASP A 66 -15.72 14.48 2.47
N PHE A 67 -14.85 15.50 2.50
CA PHE A 67 -14.01 15.90 1.40
C PHE A 67 -12.54 15.93 1.79
N TYR A 68 -11.66 15.73 0.78
CA TYR A 68 -10.30 16.22 0.82
C TYR A 68 -10.22 17.50 0.01
N GLU A 69 -9.77 18.56 0.65
CA GLU A 69 -9.63 19.88 0.04
C GLU A 69 -8.15 20.19 -0.20
N LEU A 70 -7.86 20.85 -1.31
CA LEU A 70 -6.56 21.40 -1.65
C LEU A 70 -6.70 22.92 -1.71
N PHE A 71 -5.64 23.64 -1.36
CA PHE A 71 -5.64 25.10 -1.28
C PHE A 71 -4.51 25.72 -2.08
N HIS A 72 -4.64 27.00 -2.40
CA HIS A 72 -3.63 27.84 -3.08
C HIS A 72 -3.17 27.20 -4.41
N GLU A 73 -1.85 27.10 -4.60
CA GLU A 73 -1.21 26.55 -5.80
C GLU A 73 -1.56 25.08 -6.03
N ASP A 74 -1.68 24.30 -4.93
CA ASP A 74 -2.09 22.90 -5.01
C ASP A 74 -3.50 22.75 -5.60
N ALA A 75 -4.40 23.66 -5.25
CA ALA A 75 -5.75 23.65 -5.81
C ALA A 75 -5.77 23.97 -7.30
N GLU A 76 -4.98 24.96 -7.75
CA GLU A 76 -4.88 25.31 -9.16
C GLU A 76 -4.29 24.17 -9.99
N LYS A 77 -3.19 23.57 -9.47
CA LYS A 77 -2.52 22.45 -10.11
C LYS A 77 -3.44 21.22 -10.19
N ALA A 78 -4.07 20.84 -9.08
CA ALA A 78 -4.97 19.71 -9.02
C ALA A 78 -6.22 19.91 -9.88
N ALA A 79 -6.84 21.10 -9.85
CA ALA A 79 -8.02 21.41 -10.68
C ALA A 79 -7.72 21.26 -12.17
N ARG A 80 -6.57 21.76 -12.62
CA ARG A 80 -6.12 21.64 -14.01
C ARG A 80 -5.88 20.20 -14.43
N ILE A 81 -5.19 19.42 -13.58
CA ILE A 81 -4.80 18.04 -13.90
C ILE A 81 -6.00 17.08 -13.84
N LEU A 82 -6.85 17.24 -12.82
CA LEU A 82 -7.96 16.33 -12.57
C LEU A 82 -9.24 16.71 -13.31
N GLY A 83 -9.31 17.93 -13.86
CA GLY A 83 -10.50 18.46 -14.50
C GLY A 83 -11.65 18.74 -13.51
N ILE A 84 -11.31 19.07 -12.24
CA ILE A 84 -12.28 19.39 -11.20
C ILE A 84 -12.45 20.91 -11.04
N THR A 85 -13.60 21.34 -10.49
CA THR A 85 -13.92 22.75 -10.35
C THR A 85 -13.01 23.44 -9.34
N LEU A 86 -12.34 24.51 -9.79
CA LEU A 86 -11.62 25.43 -8.92
C LEU A 86 -12.60 26.46 -8.35
N THR A 87 -12.65 26.58 -7.04
CA THR A 87 -13.51 27.53 -6.31
C THR A 87 -12.65 28.43 -5.42
N ALA A 88 -13.29 29.40 -4.77
CA ALA A 88 -12.62 30.22 -3.77
C ALA A 88 -13.51 30.38 -2.54
N ARG A 89 -12.93 30.25 -1.35
CA ARG A 89 -13.65 30.38 -0.08
C ARG A 89 -12.83 31.13 0.95
N GLY A 90 -13.41 32.20 1.50
CA GLY A 90 -12.70 33.07 2.42
C GLY A 90 -11.67 33.96 1.72
N ALA A 91 -10.95 34.75 2.49
CA ALA A 91 -9.87 35.58 1.98
C ALA A 91 -8.67 35.52 2.97
N SER A 92 -7.48 35.50 2.41
CA SER A 92 -6.22 35.74 3.11
C SER A 92 -5.60 36.97 2.49
N ASN A 93 -5.29 37.98 3.30
CA ASN A 93 -4.78 39.29 2.82
C ASN A 93 -5.62 40.00 1.76
N GLY A 94 -6.94 39.86 1.85
CA GLY A 94 -7.84 40.45 0.86
C GLY A 94 -7.96 39.67 -0.45
N ASN A 95 -7.18 38.63 -0.66
CA ASN A 95 -7.28 37.75 -1.83
C ASN A 95 -8.11 36.50 -1.49
N PRO A 96 -9.03 36.07 -2.39
CA PRO A 96 -9.78 34.83 -2.19
C PRO A 96 -8.84 33.62 -2.15
N ILE A 97 -9.05 32.73 -1.17
CA ILE A 97 -8.29 31.47 -1.07
C ILE A 97 -8.83 30.52 -2.12
N LYS A 98 -8.02 30.24 -3.14
CA LYS A 98 -8.35 29.24 -4.16
C LYS A 98 -8.40 27.87 -3.53
N MET A 99 -9.41 27.09 -3.85
CA MET A 99 -9.60 25.73 -3.37
C MET A 99 -10.27 24.84 -4.40
N CYS A 100 -9.99 23.55 -4.32
CA CYS A 100 -10.74 22.49 -4.97
C CYS A 100 -10.84 21.31 -4.02
N GLY A 101 -11.76 20.38 -4.28
CA GLY A 101 -11.94 19.25 -3.39
C GLY A 101 -12.49 18.03 -4.10
N VAL A 102 -12.23 16.87 -3.52
CA VAL A 102 -12.74 15.58 -3.98
C VAL A 102 -13.41 14.86 -2.83
N PRO A 103 -14.50 14.10 -3.06
CA PRO A 103 -15.14 13.30 -2.04
C PRO A 103 -14.15 12.24 -1.49
N PHE A 104 -14.16 12.02 -0.17
CA PHE A 104 -13.19 11.13 0.46
C PHE A 104 -13.25 9.69 -0.07
N HIS A 105 -14.46 9.20 -0.38
CA HIS A 105 -14.67 7.85 -0.91
C HIS A 105 -14.17 7.67 -2.35
N SER A 106 -13.90 8.76 -3.06
CA SER A 106 -13.41 8.76 -4.45
C SER A 106 -11.92 9.08 -4.57
N LEU A 107 -11.23 9.31 -3.45
CA LEU A 107 -9.82 9.75 -3.40
C LEU A 107 -8.91 8.86 -4.25
N ASP A 108 -9.02 7.53 -4.11
CA ASP A 108 -8.11 6.57 -4.79
C ASP A 108 -8.13 6.76 -6.32
N GLY A 109 -9.32 6.98 -6.91
CA GLY A 109 -9.42 7.23 -8.35
C GLY A 109 -8.72 8.51 -8.81
N TYR A 110 -8.70 9.56 -7.97
CA TYR A 110 -7.99 10.80 -8.25
C TYR A 110 -6.49 10.67 -8.02
N LEU A 111 -6.07 9.99 -6.96
CA LEU A 111 -4.67 9.67 -6.70
C LEU A 111 -4.05 8.90 -7.88
N GLY A 112 -4.78 7.90 -8.41
CA GLY A 112 -4.30 7.13 -9.56
C GLY A 112 -4.03 7.98 -10.81
N LYS A 113 -4.84 9.01 -11.06
CA LYS A 113 -4.61 9.95 -12.17
C LYS A 113 -3.38 10.82 -11.92
N LEU A 114 -3.23 11.36 -10.70
CA LEU A 114 -2.10 12.22 -10.34
C LEU A 114 -0.78 11.46 -10.41
N VAL A 115 -0.73 10.28 -9.82
CA VAL A 115 0.49 9.47 -9.79
C VAL A 115 0.91 8.97 -11.18
N LYS A 116 -0.05 8.67 -12.06
CA LYS A 116 0.27 8.35 -13.47
C LYS A 116 0.94 9.52 -14.20
N LEU A 117 0.66 10.74 -13.78
CA LEU A 117 1.27 11.97 -14.31
C LEU A 117 2.52 12.40 -13.53
N GLY A 118 2.96 11.58 -12.56
CA GLY A 118 4.15 11.80 -11.78
C GLY A 118 4.02 12.71 -10.57
N GLU A 119 2.81 13.04 -10.19
CA GLU A 119 2.58 13.89 -9.03
C GLU A 119 2.64 13.09 -7.73
N SER A 120 3.24 13.68 -6.71
CA SER A 120 3.28 13.15 -5.36
C SER A 120 2.24 13.83 -4.46
N CYS A 121 1.60 13.07 -3.59
CA CYS A 121 0.48 13.53 -2.78
C CYS A 121 0.69 13.20 -1.30
N ALA A 122 0.44 14.16 -0.41
CA ALA A 122 0.41 13.97 1.03
C ALA A 122 -1.04 13.94 1.52
N ILE A 123 -1.45 12.86 2.17
CA ILE A 123 -2.82 12.63 2.65
C ILE A 123 -2.89 12.98 4.13
N CYS A 124 -3.69 13.99 4.47
CA CYS A 124 -3.90 14.46 5.83
C CYS A 124 -5.26 14.00 6.37
N GLU A 125 -5.25 13.27 7.47
CA GLU A 125 -6.44 12.85 8.19
C GLU A 125 -6.64 13.62 9.49
N GLN A 126 -7.89 13.65 9.95
CA GLN A 126 -8.28 14.17 11.24
C GLN A 126 -7.88 13.19 12.34
N ILE A 127 -7.23 13.69 13.39
CA ILE A 127 -6.83 12.90 14.55
C ILE A 127 -7.64 13.36 15.76
N GLY A 128 -8.32 12.41 16.44
CA GLY A 128 -9.18 12.68 17.58
C GLY A 128 -10.65 12.82 17.19
N ASP A 129 -11.48 12.94 18.24
CA ASP A 129 -12.94 13.05 18.08
C ASP A 129 -13.34 14.54 17.92
N PRO A 130 -14.01 14.89 16.80
CA PRO A 130 -14.54 16.25 16.60
C PRO A 130 -15.47 16.74 17.72
N ALA A 131 -16.19 15.81 18.39
CA ALA A 131 -17.13 16.16 19.44
C ALA A 131 -16.47 16.61 20.75
N THR A 132 -15.21 16.21 20.98
CA THR A 132 -14.46 16.52 22.22
C THR A 132 -13.43 17.62 22.05
N SER A 133 -13.17 18.07 20.83
CA SER A 133 -12.13 19.06 20.50
C SER A 133 -12.58 20.48 20.83
N LYS A 134 -11.79 21.22 21.65
CA LYS A 134 -11.99 22.65 21.97
C LYS A 134 -11.40 23.60 20.91
N GLY A 135 -11.33 23.21 19.65
CA GLY A 135 -10.74 24.00 18.55
C GLY A 135 -10.76 23.24 17.23
N PRO A 136 -10.04 23.68 16.19
CA PRO A 136 -9.91 22.90 14.97
C PRO A 136 -9.31 21.54 15.30
N VAL A 137 -9.99 20.46 14.88
CA VAL A 137 -9.46 19.10 15.05
C VAL A 137 -8.05 19.04 14.45
N GLU A 138 -7.14 18.42 15.15
CA GLU A 138 -5.77 18.22 14.66
C GLU A 138 -5.77 17.35 13.39
N ARG A 139 -4.90 17.71 12.46
CA ARG A 139 -4.68 16.94 11.23
C ARG A 139 -3.22 16.63 11.06
N LYS A 140 -2.95 15.41 10.65
CA LYS A 140 -1.59 14.92 10.41
C LYS A 140 -1.52 14.20 9.09
N VAL A 141 -0.38 14.27 8.40
CA VAL A 141 -0.11 13.43 7.25
C VAL A 141 0.02 11.99 7.73
N VAL A 142 -0.88 11.14 7.26
CA VAL A 142 -0.91 9.70 7.60
C VAL A 142 -0.28 8.85 6.52
N ARG A 143 -0.18 9.40 5.30
CA ARG A 143 0.34 8.69 4.14
C ARG A 143 0.86 9.68 3.11
N VAL A 144 1.97 9.32 2.47
CA VAL A 144 2.49 9.97 1.27
C VAL A 144 2.43 8.98 0.12
N VAL A 145 1.89 9.41 -1.01
CA VAL A 145 1.75 8.59 -2.22
C VAL A 145 2.60 9.20 -3.32
N THR A 146 3.58 8.46 -3.81
CA THR A 146 4.47 8.89 -4.89
C THR A 146 4.50 7.84 -6.02
N PRO A 147 4.99 8.18 -7.21
CA PRO A 147 5.06 7.23 -8.32
C PRO A 147 5.78 5.92 -8.02
N GLY A 148 6.82 5.96 -7.17
CA GLY A 148 7.64 4.80 -6.80
C GLY A 148 7.21 4.07 -5.54
N THR A 149 6.29 4.63 -4.74
CA THR A 149 5.89 4.06 -3.44
C THR A 149 4.44 3.60 -3.37
N LEU A 150 3.82 3.34 -4.51
CA LEU A 150 2.47 2.79 -4.62
C LEU A 150 2.38 1.36 -4.12
N THR A 151 1.33 1.08 -3.32
CA THR A 151 1.02 -0.27 -2.81
C THR A 151 -0.43 -0.67 -3.06
N ASP A 152 -1.30 0.28 -3.43
CA ASP A 152 -2.71 0.01 -3.73
C ASP A 152 -2.87 -0.75 -5.05
N SER A 153 -3.55 -1.88 -5.01
CA SER A 153 -3.81 -2.71 -6.19
C SER A 153 -4.55 -1.97 -7.29
N ASP A 154 -5.48 -1.09 -6.90
CA ASP A 154 -6.34 -0.35 -7.84
C ASP A 154 -5.56 0.74 -8.61
N LEU A 155 -4.39 1.15 -8.10
CA LEU A 155 -3.52 2.18 -8.68
C LEU A 155 -2.32 1.60 -9.44
N LEU A 156 -1.96 0.35 -9.15
CA LEU A 156 -0.82 -0.34 -9.76
C LEU A 156 -1.21 -1.00 -11.08
N PRO A 157 -0.35 -0.94 -12.11
CA PRO A 157 -0.54 -1.78 -13.28
C PRO A 157 -0.46 -3.25 -12.89
N GLU A 158 -1.41 -4.06 -13.35
CA GLU A 158 -1.52 -5.46 -12.96
C GLU A 158 -0.28 -6.27 -13.38
N LYS A 159 0.17 -6.08 -14.62
CA LYS A 159 1.21 -6.87 -15.29
C LYS A 159 2.58 -6.19 -15.33
N ALA A 160 2.78 -5.12 -14.56
CA ALA A 160 4.05 -4.42 -14.48
C ALA A 160 4.38 -4.07 -13.03
N GLU A 161 5.68 -3.99 -12.73
CA GLU A 161 6.18 -3.47 -11.47
C GLU A 161 6.36 -1.94 -11.57
N ARG A 162 6.29 -1.29 -10.42
CA ARG A 162 6.67 0.11 -10.22
C ARG A 162 7.81 0.16 -9.22
N SER A 163 8.99 0.49 -9.71
CA SER A 163 10.19 0.52 -8.87
C SER A 163 10.53 1.94 -8.44
N LEU A 164 10.90 2.10 -7.17
CA LEU A 164 11.63 3.22 -6.64
C LEU A 164 13.12 2.90 -6.78
N LEU A 165 13.91 3.80 -7.33
CA LEU A 165 15.36 3.64 -7.49
C LEU A 165 16.09 4.76 -6.75
N ALA A 166 17.23 4.45 -6.14
CA ALA A 166 18.18 5.44 -5.61
C ALA A 166 19.52 5.29 -6.31
N VAL A 167 20.13 6.42 -6.61
CA VAL A 167 21.46 6.50 -7.26
C VAL A 167 22.41 7.22 -6.31
N CYS A 168 23.53 6.57 -6.00
CA CYS A 168 24.63 7.13 -5.20
C CYS A 168 25.93 7.08 -6.00
N THR A 169 26.64 8.19 -6.08
CA THR A 169 27.92 8.28 -6.77
C THR A 169 29.03 8.64 -5.79
N LEU A 170 30.10 7.86 -5.79
CA LEU A 170 31.28 8.10 -4.99
C LEU A 170 32.46 8.44 -5.92
N PRO A 171 32.87 9.72 -6.00
CA PRO A 171 34.00 10.12 -6.84
C PRO A 171 35.32 9.64 -6.21
N ASN A 172 36.17 9.07 -7.03
CA ASN A 172 37.55 8.80 -6.73
C ASN A 172 38.44 9.53 -7.76
N ARG A 173 39.72 9.71 -7.54
CA ARG A 173 40.63 10.58 -8.33
C ARG A 173 40.47 10.48 -9.86
N LYS A 174 40.22 9.30 -10.40
CA LYS A 174 40.08 9.04 -11.84
C LYS A 174 38.85 8.23 -12.22
N THR A 175 38.15 7.71 -11.24
CA THR A 175 36.98 6.82 -11.43
C THR A 175 35.81 7.30 -10.61
N VAL A 176 34.63 6.96 -11.04
CA VAL A 176 33.39 7.13 -10.30
C VAL A 176 32.82 5.76 -10.01
N THR A 177 32.54 5.49 -8.75
CA THR A 177 31.78 4.30 -8.36
C THR A 177 30.31 4.70 -8.24
N THR A 178 29.47 4.07 -9.04
CA THR A 178 28.02 4.29 -9.06
C THR A 178 27.32 3.10 -8.45
N GLY A 179 26.55 3.36 -7.41
CA GLY A 179 25.72 2.38 -6.73
C GLY A 179 24.25 2.63 -7.01
N LEU A 180 23.54 1.59 -7.33
CA LEU A 180 22.09 1.56 -7.55
C LEU A 180 21.44 0.68 -6.50
N ALA A 181 20.32 1.16 -5.97
CA ALA A 181 19.42 0.36 -5.17
C ALA A 181 18.01 0.58 -5.69
N TRP A 182 17.25 -0.48 -5.95
CA TRP A 182 15.85 -0.33 -6.35
C TRP A 182 14.96 -1.33 -5.66
N LEU A 183 13.74 -0.88 -5.40
CA LEU A 183 12.71 -1.60 -4.65
C LEU A 183 11.37 -1.51 -5.37
N SER A 184 10.77 -2.64 -5.67
CA SER A 184 9.34 -2.71 -5.93
C SER A 184 8.62 -2.85 -4.59
N LEU A 185 8.05 -1.75 -4.09
CA LEU A 185 7.42 -1.72 -2.77
C LEU A 185 6.22 -2.67 -2.68
N ALA A 186 5.51 -2.87 -3.79
CA ALA A 186 4.34 -3.73 -3.87
C ALA A 186 4.66 -5.24 -3.84
N SER A 187 5.90 -5.64 -4.12
CA SER A 187 6.35 -7.05 -4.08
C SER A 187 7.45 -7.30 -3.03
N GLY A 188 8.06 -6.24 -2.47
CA GLY A 188 9.17 -6.35 -1.52
C GLY A 188 10.51 -6.72 -2.16
N ASN A 189 10.63 -6.70 -3.48
CA ASN A 189 11.84 -7.05 -4.22
C ASN A 189 12.88 -5.93 -4.14
N LEU A 190 13.88 -6.08 -3.29
CA LEU A 190 15.01 -5.16 -3.14
C LEU A 190 16.22 -5.69 -3.91
N ARG A 191 16.83 -4.83 -4.72
CA ARG A 191 18.00 -5.18 -5.53
C ARG A 191 19.09 -4.13 -5.41
N LEU A 192 20.34 -4.57 -5.53
CA LEU A 192 21.54 -3.72 -5.54
C LEU A 192 22.38 -4.01 -6.76
N MET A 193 23.06 -2.96 -7.24
CA MET A 193 24.10 -3.05 -8.25
C MET A 193 25.16 -1.98 -7.98
N GLU A 194 26.42 -2.30 -8.24
CA GLU A 194 27.52 -1.34 -8.18
C GLU A 194 28.48 -1.56 -9.35
N PHE A 195 28.92 -0.48 -9.96
CA PHE A 195 29.90 -0.49 -11.02
C PHE A 195 30.84 0.72 -10.94
N SER A 196 32.02 0.61 -11.51
CA SER A 196 33.05 1.65 -11.48
C SER A 196 33.63 1.87 -12.87
N GLY A 197 33.90 3.13 -13.22
CA GLY A 197 34.50 3.50 -14.49
C GLY A 197 34.98 4.96 -14.48
N ASP A 198 35.50 5.45 -15.58
CA ASP A 198 35.62 6.90 -15.76
C ASP A 198 34.22 7.54 -15.83
N ALA A 199 34.15 8.87 -15.77
CA ALA A 199 32.87 9.58 -15.73
C ALA A 199 31.97 9.24 -16.93
N ALA A 200 32.53 9.22 -18.15
CA ALA A 200 31.75 8.98 -19.37
C ALA A 200 31.23 7.52 -19.43
N THR A 201 32.07 6.56 -19.08
CA THR A 201 31.69 5.12 -19.02
C THR A 201 30.61 4.88 -17.96
N SER A 202 30.77 5.46 -16.77
CA SER A 202 29.80 5.35 -15.68
C SER A 202 28.45 5.98 -16.04
N GLU A 203 28.47 7.11 -16.73
CA GLU A 203 27.26 7.77 -17.22
C GLU A 203 26.53 6.93 -18.27
N ALA A 204 27.25 6.46 -19.29
CA ALA A 204 26.66 5.60 -20.32
C ALA A 204 26.07 4.31 -19.70
N ARG A 205 26.75 3.73 -18.72
CA ARG A 205 26.25 2.55 -18.00
C ARG A 205 25.03 2.86 -17.17
N LEU A 206 25.03 3.97 -16.43
CA LEU A 206 23.85 4.41 -15.67
C LEU A 206 22.64 4.58 -16.59
N ALA A 207 22.82 5.20 -17.76
CA ALA A 207 21.73 5.35 -18.74
C ALA A 207 21.17 3.99 -19.19
N GLN A 208 22.02 3.00 -19.48
CA GLN A 208 21.59 1.64 -19.85
C GLN A 208 20.78 0.97 -18.72
N GLU A 209 21.26 1.09 -17.47
CA GLU A 209 20.57 0.47 -16.33
C GLU A 209 19.23 1.16 -16.03
N LEU A 210 19.14 2.47 -16.17
CA LEU A 210 17.88 3.20 -16.02
C LEU A 210 16.83 2.79 -17.07
N GLU A 211 17.24 2.60 -18.30
CA GLU A 211 16.34 2.06 -19.35
C GLU A 211 15.94 0.60 -19.06
N ARG A 212 16.83 -0.20 -18.50
CA ARG A 212 16.57 -1.60 -18.14
C ARG A 212 15.59 -1.71 -16.96
N ILE A 213 15.84 -0.94 -15.91
CA ILE A 213 15.04 -0.96 -14.67
C ILE A 213 13.72 -0.24 -14.87
N ALA A 214 13.70 0.79 -15.72
CA ALA A 214 12.55 1.66 -15.99
C ALA A 214 11.84 2.12 -14.70
N PRO A 215 12.57 2.80 -13.76
CA PRO A 215 12.02 3.16 -12.47
C PRO A 215 10.89 4.18 -12.62
N ALA A 216 9.88 4.06 -11.76
CA ALA A 216 8.79 5.04 -11.69
C ALA A 216 9.23 6.35 -10.99
N GLU A 217 10.22 6.25 -10.12
CA GLU A 217 10.75 7.38 -9.35
C GLU A 217 12.23 7.13 -9.04
N ILE A 218 13.04 8.21 -9.12
CA ILE A 218 14.49 8.17 -8.85
C ILE A 218 14.81 9.11 -7.69
N LEU A 219 15.53 8.61 -6.69
CA LEU A 219 16.06 9.39 -5.57
C LEU A 219 17.49 9.82 -5.86
N ARG A 220 17.78 11.10 -5.68
CA ARG A 220 19.10 11.71 -5.83
C ARG A 220 19.43 12.62 -4.65
N ALA A 221 20.71 12.81 -4.39
CA ALA A 221 21.20 13.73 -3.36
C ALA A 221 20.98 15.20 -3.73
N ASP A 222 20.71 16.05 -2.72
CA ASP A 222 20.51 17.50 -2.91
C ASP A 222 21.80 18.25 -3.28
N GLY A 223 22.96 17.77 -2.79
CA GLY A 223 24.24 18.48 -2.83
C GLY A 223 25.02 18.43 -4.14
N GLY A 224 24.36 18.10 -5.24
CA GLY A 224 24.99 18.05 -6.56
C GLY A 224 25.45 16.63 -6.94
N ASP A 225 24.88 16.15 -8.01
CA ASP A 225 25.27 14.89 -8.65
C ASP A 225 26.27 15.21 -9.77
N MET A 226 27.30 14.37 -9.94
CA MET A 226 28.24 14.51 -11.06
C MET A 226 27.56 14.43 -12.44
N PHE A 227 26.30 14.01 -12.48
CA PHE A 227 25.48 13.86 -13.69
C PHE A 227 24.32 14.86 -13.78
N GLU A 228 24.49 16.07 -13.22
CA GLU A 228 23.42 17.07 -13.09
C GLU A 228 22.86 17.56 -14.43
N GLU A 229 23.67 17.56 -15.49
CA GLU A 229 23.28 18.02 -16.83
C GLU A 229 22.72 16.93 -17.76
N ASN A 230 22.59 15.70 -17.26
CA ASN A 230 22.24 14.57 -18.12
C ASN A 230 20.73 14.44 -18.35
N PRO A 231 20.30 14.12 -19.59
CA PRO A 231 18.91 13.94 -20.00
C PRO A 231 18.15 12.79 -19.31
N LEU A 232 18.73 12.14 -18.28
CA LEU A 232 18.03 11.21 -17.38
C LEU A 232 16.79 11.82 -16.72
N SER A 233 16.63 13.15 -16.81
CA SER A 233 15.45 13.86 -16.34
C SER A 233 14.20 13.67 -17.21
N LEU A 234 14.30 13.01 -18.36
CA LEU A 234 13.23 13.02 -19.36
C LEU A 234 12.19 11.88 -19.22
N THR A 235 12.47 10.82 -18.46
CA THR A 235 11.57 9.65 -18.42
C THR A 235 11.09 9.23 -17.04
N SER A 236 11.73 9.68 -15.96
CA SER A 236 11.39 9.29 -14.60
C SER A 236 11.30 10.49 -13.67
N HIS A 237 10.34 10.46 -12.73
CA HIS A 237 10.20 11.50 -11.73
C HIS A 237 11.37 11.45 -10.76
N THR A 238 12.19 12.50 -10.74
CA THR A 238 13.34 12.60 -9.83
C THR A 238 12.97 13.38 -8.58
N GLN A 239 13.17 12.74 -7.42
CA GLN A 239 13.03 13.35 -6.11
C GLN A 239 14.41 13.59 -5.49
N ARG A 240 14.69 14.83 -5.11
CA ARG A 240 15.91 15.16 -4.36
C ARG A 240 15.68 14.93 -2.87
N VAL A 241 16.65 14.31 -2.22
CA VAL A 241 16.64 14.04 -0.78
C VAL A 241 17.98 14.45 -0.17
N PRO A 242 18.03 14.77 1.12
CA PRO A 242 19.27 15.24 1.77
C PRO A 242 20.45 14.27 1.58
N ASP A 243 21.64 14.81 1.35
CA ASP A 243 22.87 14.04 1.08
C ASP A 243 23.20 13.00 2.15
N TRP A 244 22.90 13.31 3.40
CA TRP A 244 23.18 12.40 4.51
C TRP A 244 22.34 11.10 4.48
N HIS A 245 21.30 11.03 3.63
CA HIS A 245 20.58 9.80 3.35
C HIS A 245 21.44 8.77 2.63
N PHE A 246 22.41 9.24 1.85
CA PHE A 246 23.33 8.41 1.06
C PHE A 246 24.63 8.00 1.80
N ASP A 247 24.65 8.15 3.13
CA ASP A 247 25.79 7.71 3.94
C ASP A 247 25.97 6.19 3.86
N VAL A 248 27.14 5.77 3.40
CA VAL A 248 27.47 4.36 3.14
C VAL A 248 27.38 3.49 4.39
N VAL A 249 27.91 4.00 5.52
CA VAL A 249 27.94 3.23 6.79
C VAL A 249 26.53 3.05 7.35
N LYS A 250 25.74 4.14 7.32
CA LYS A 250 24.33 4.09 7.75
C LYS A 250 23.49 3.23 6.81
N GLY A 251 23.76 3.27 5.50
CA GLY A 251 23.10 2.44 4.50
C GLY A 251 23.35 0.95 4.70
N HIS A 252 24.62 0.56 4.91
CA HIS A 252 24.97 -0.81 5.26
C HIS A 252 24.22 -1.28 6.53
N ARG A 253 24.26 -0.47 7.59
CA ARG A 253 23.56 -0.78 8.83
C ARG A 253 22.05 -0.92 8.63
N ALA A 254 21.44 -0.02 7.87
CA ALA A 254 20.01 -0.06 7.57
C ALA A 254 19.61 -1.34 6.82
N LEU A 255 20.44 -1.84 5.89
CA LEU A 255 20.24 -3.12 5.21
C LEU A 255 20.33 -4.31 6.17
N VAL A 256 21.36 -4.35 7.01
CA VAL A 256 21.55 -5.42 8.02
C VAL A 256 20.34 -5.48 8.98
N GLU A 257 19.90 -4.32 9.47
CA GLU A 257 18.72 -4.21 10.34
C GLU A 257 17.43 -4.61 9.60
N GLN A 258 17.24 -4.14 8.35
CA GLN A 258 16.04 -4.43 7.55
C GLN A 258 15.90 -5.92 7.24
N LEU A 259 17.00 -6.58 6.88
CA LEU A 259 17.04 -8.00 6.53
C LEU A 259 17.16 -8.92 7.77
N ASN A 260 17.37 -8.33 8.96
CA ASN A 260 17.58 -9.04 10.22
C ASN A 260 18.69 -10.09 10.13
N VAL A 261 19.85 -9.71 9.60
CA VAL A 261 21.02 -10.56 9.40
C VAL A 261 22.25 -9.98 10.10
N ALA A 262 23.27 -10.82 10.36
CA ALA A 262 24.52 -10.37 10.95
C ALA A 262 25.46 -9.73 9.90
N THR A 263 25.44 -10.22 8.66
CA THR A 263 26.28 -9.75 7.55
C THR A 263 25.54 -9.85 6.23
N LEU A 264 26.00 -9.11 5.23
CA LEU A 264 25.46 -9.15 3.87
C LEU A 264 26.19 -10.12 2.93
N THR A 265 27.20 -10.84 3.44
CA THR A 265 28.03 -11.80 2.68
C THR A 265 27.19 -12.87 1.99
N GLY A 266 26.17 -13.39 2.66
CA GLY A 266 25.28 -14.42 2.10
C GLY A 266 24.49 -13.96 0.87
N PHE A 267 24.38 -12.64 0.65
CA PHE A 267 23.72 -12.06 -0.52
C PHE A 267 24.72 -11.67 -1.64
N GLY A 268 26.03 -11.87 -1.42
CA GLY A 268 27.07 -11.47 -2.37
C GLY A 268 27.30 -9.95 -2.43
N ALA A 269 26.95 -9.22 -1.36
CA ALA A 269 27.07 -7.76 -1.30
C ALA A 269 28.38 -7.28 -0.66
N ASP A 270 29.41 -8.16 -0.56
CA ASP A 270 30.69 -7.81 0.05
C ASP A 270 31.43 -6.74 -0.75
N GLY A 271 31.96 -5.76 -0.04
CA GLY A 271 32.81 -4.72 -0.63
C GLY A 271 32.07 -3.61 -1.37
N MET A 272 30.73 -3.62 -1.40
CA MET A 272 29.95 -2.52 -1.97
C MET A 272 29.99 -1.28 -1.07
N GLY A 273 30.04 -0.12 -1.69
CA GLY A 273 30.04 1.18 -1.00
C GLY A 273 28.91 2.06 -1.46
N ALA A 274 28.94 2.51 -2.70
CA ALA A 274 27.92 3.40 -3.26
C ALA A 274 26.52 2.77 -3.25
N ALA A 275 26.42 1.46 -3.51
CA ALA A 275 25.15 0.73 -3.46
C ALA A 275 24.52 0.72 -2.06
N PHE A 276 25.34 0.68 -1.00
CA PHE A 276 24.84 0.79 0.38
C PHE A 276 24.31 2.20 0.67
N GLY A 277 25.01 3.24 0.19
CA GLY A 277 24.50 4.61 0.28
C GLY A 277 23.15 4.77 -0.41
N ALA A 278 23.01 4.25 -1.63
CA ALA A 278 21.75 4.24 -2.36
C ALA A 278 20.65 3.48 -1.60
N ALA A 279 20.95 2.30 -1.06
CA ALA A 279 20.00 1.50 -0.29
C ALA A 279 19.53 2.21 0.99
N GLY A 280 20.44 2.90 1.68
CA GLY A 280 20.10 3.69 2.87
C GLY A 280 19.10 4.79 2.57
N ALA A 281 19.31 5.54 1.48
CA ALA A 281 18.39 6.58 1.03
C ALA A 281 17.04 5.99 0.64
N LEU A 282 17.05 4.91 -0.12
CA LEU A 282 15.86 4.20 -0.61
C LEU A 282 14.98 3.68 0.53
N LEU A 283 15.56 2.93 1.48
CA LEU A 283 14.83 2.37 2.62
C LEU A 283 14.25 3.46 3.51
N ARG A 284 15.02 4.49 3.82
CA ARG A 284 14.57 5.63 4.62
C ARG A 284 13.40 6.37 3.95
N TYR A 285 13.50 6.63 2.66
CA TYR A 285 12.44 7.29 1.90
C TYR A 285 11.17 6.44 1.86
N ALA A 286 11.29 5.15 1.56
CA ALA A 286 10.16 4.22 1.54
C ALA A 286 9.49 4.10 2.92
N GLN A 287 10.25 4.01 4.01
CA GLN A 287 9.71 4.00 5.38
C GLN A 287 8.98 5.31 5.73
N ALA A 288 9.57 6.46 5.37
CA ALA A 288 8.98 7.76 5.63
C ALA A 288 7.66 7.97 4.86
N THR A 289 7.60 7.54 3.60
CA THR A 289 6.37 7.66 2.78
C THR A 289 5.26 6.74 3.24
N GLN A 290 5.60 5.53 3.71
CA GLN A 290 4.60 4.58 4.23
C GLN A 290 4.21 4.87 5.69
N GLY A 291 5.02 5.64 6.44
CA GLY A 291 4.82 5.90 7.86
C GLY A 291 4.95 4.66 8.75
N ARG A 292 5.54 3.57 8.23
CA ARG A 292 5.63 2.24 8.86
C ARG A 292 6.91 1.51 8.45
N GLY A 293 7.28 0.48 9.22
CA GLY A 293 8.34 -0.44 8.85
C GLY A 293 8.00 -1.28 7.61
N LEU A 294 9.00 -1.65 6.83
CA LEU A 294 8.87 -2.41 5.59
C LEU A 294 9.07 -3.92 5.83
N GLN A 295 8.29 -4.55 6.69
CA GLN A 295 8.49 -5.94 7.12
C GLN A 295 8.46 -6.97 5.97
N HIS A 296 7.79 -6.66 4.87
CA HIS A 296 7.73 -7.50 3.67
C HIS A 296 9.01 -7.45 2.83
N VAL A 297 9.89 -6.46 3.05
CA VAL A 297 11.19 -6.37 2.39
C VAL A 297 12.20 -7.17 3.23
N ASN A 298 12.27 -8.45 2.97
CA ASN A 298 13.06 -9.42 3.75
C ASN A 298 14.10 -10.19 2.91
N SER A 299 14.26 -9.83 1.65
CA SER A 299 15.22 -10.43 0.72
C SER A 299 15.97 -9.37 -0.06
N LEU A 300 17.17 -9.70 -0.48
CA LEU A 300 18.05 -8.85 -1.26
C LEU A 300 18.64 -9.68 -2.40
N ALA A 301 18.61 -9.13 -3.61
CA ALA A 301 19.34 -9.66 -4.75
C ALA A 301 20.43 -8.67 -5.18
N VAL A 302 21.64 -9.16 -5.37
CA VAL A 302 22.75 -8.39 -5.92
C VAL A 302 22.91 -8.76 -7.38
N GLU A 303 22.82 -7.76 -8.26
CA GLU A 303 23.02 -7.95 -9.68
C GLU A 303 24.45 -7.52 -10.08
N SER A 304 25.10 -8.33 -10.91
CA SER A 304 26.43 -8.03 -11.44
C SER A 304 26.35 -7.52 -12.89
N GLU A 305 27.32 -6.71 -13.29
CA GLU A 305 27.41 -6.14 -14.65
C GLU A 305 27.36 -7.20 -15.77
N ASN A 306 27.92 -8.38 -15.51
CA ASN A 306 28.07 -9.43 -16.53
C ASN A 306 26.96 -10.48 -16.49
N GLU A 307 25.97 -10.31 -15.65
CA GLU A 307 24.91 -11.29 -15.46
C GLU A 307 23.92 -11.29 -16.64
N PHE A 308 23.63 -10.10 -17.19
CA PHE A 308 22.62 -9.93 -18.23
C PHE A 308 23.24 -9.56 -19.59
N ILE A 309 22.46 -9.81 -20.65
CA ILE A 309 22.79 -9.34 -22.00
C ILE A 309 22.63 -7.81 -22.00
N GLY A 310 23.70 -7.09 -22.26
CA GLY A 310 23.69 -5.64 -22.39
C GLY A 310 22.98 -5.23 -23.68
N LEU A 311 21.87 -4.52 -23.54
CA LEU A 311 21.14 -3.90 -24.64
C LEU A 311 21.14 -2.40 -24.42
N ASP A 312 21.58 -1.63 -25.39
CA ASP A 312 21.46 -0.16 -25.35
C ASP A 312 20.00 0.29 -25.49
N ALA A 313 19.72 1.54 -25.12
CA ALA A 313 18.38 2.12 -25.12
C ALA A 313 17.69 2.05 -26.51
N ALA A 314 18.45 2.31 -27.58
CA ALA A 314 17.92 2.27 -28.95
C ALA A 314 17.53 0.85 -29.35
N THR A 315 18.38 -0.13 -29.05
CA THR A 315 18.11 -1.55 -29.28
C THR A 315 16.89 -2.02 -28.51
N ARG A 316 16.78 -1.69 -27.21
CA ARG A 316 15.59 -2.06 -26.41
C ARG A 316 14.31 -1.51 -26.99
N ARG A 317 14.31 -0.23 -27.37
CA ARG A 317 13.15 0.44 -27.98
C ARG A 317 12.76 -0.20 -29.32
N ASN A 318 13.76 -0.48 -30.17
CA ASN A 318 13.52 -1.05 -31.50
C ASN A 318 13.05 -2.52 -31.46
N LEU A 319 13.40 -3.27 -30.41
CA LEU A 319 12.90 -4.62 -30.21
C LEU A 319 11.44 -4.68 -29.76
N GLU A 320 10.86 -3.56 -29.35
CA GLU A 320 9.47 -3.46 -28.88
C GLU A 320 9.10 -4.61 -27.91
N LEU A 321 9.97 -4.85 -26.92
CA LEU A 321 9.82 -5.98 -26.00
C LEU A 321 8.51 -5.93 -25.20
N THR A 322 8.20 -4.76 -24.64
CA THR A 322 7.05 -4.58 -23.75
C THR A 322 6.24 -3.31 -24.06
N GLU A 323 6.77 -2.45 -24.93
CA GLU A 323 6.15 -1.22 -25.39
C GLU A 323 6.56 -0.95 -26.82
N THR A 324 5.62 -0.51 -27.65
CA THR A 324 5.92 -0.13 -29.04
C THR A 324 6.67 1.20 -29.10
N ILE A 325 7.31 1.50 -30.23
CA ILE A 325 7.95 2.80 -30.50
C ILE A 325 6.98 3.98 -30.26
N ARG A 326 5.66 3.73 -30.37
CA ARG A 326 4.60 4.73 -30.17
C ARG A 326 4.07 4.78 -28.74
N GLY A 327 4.67 4.05 -27.78
CA GLY A 327 4.25 4.01 -26.38
C GLY A 327 2.98 3.18 -26.12
N GLN A 328 2.68 2.21 -26.99
CA GLN A 328 1.54 1.31 -26.82
C GLN A 328 1.98 -0.03 -26.22
N GLU A 329 1.18 -0.64 -25.37
CA GLU A 329 1.48 -1.95 -24.76
C GLU A 329 1.30 -3.13 -25.73
N SER A 330 0.63 -2.93 -26.86
CA SER A 330 0.38 -3.95 -27.88
C SER A 330 0.32 -3.30 -29.28
N PRO A 331 0.83 -4.01 -30.33
CA PRO A 331 1.45 -5.35 -30.31
C PRO A 331 2.93 -5.28 -29.90
N THR A 332 3.36 -6.12 -28.97
CA THR A 332 4.74 -6.25 -28.50
C THR A 332 5.10 -7.71 -28.32
N LEU A 333 6.40 -8.03 -28.17
CA LEU A 333 6.81 -9.40 -27.87
C LEU A 333 6.15 -9.93 -26.59
N PHE A 334 6.09 -9.10 -25.55
CA PHE A 334 5.40 -9.43 -24.29
C PHE A 334 3.91 -9.72 -24.52
N SER A 335 3.18 -8.85 -25.24
CA SER A 335 1.75 -9.04 -25.47
C SER A 335 1.43 -10.31 -26.28
N LEU A 336 2.37 -10.76 -27.13
CA LEU A 336 2.25 -12.02 -27.88
C LEU A 336 2.47 -13.24 -26.97
N LEU A 337 3.45 -13.17 -26.06
CA LEU A 337 3.86 -14.30 -25.21
C LEU A 337 3.06 -14.43 -23.92
N ASP A 338 2.40 -13.37 -23.45
CA ASP A 338 1.73 -13.34 -22.15
C ASP A 338 0.43 -14.16 -22.13
N GLY A 339 0.60 -15.46 -21.99
CA GLY A 339 -0.47 -16.40 -21.68
C GLY A 339 -0.60 -16.71 -20.18
N CYS A 340 0.08 -15.94 -19.31
CA CYS A 340 0.09 -16.17 -17.87
C CYS A 340 -1.31 -16.06 -17.25
N ARG A 341 -1.60 -16.93 -16.30
CA ARG A 341 -2.89 -16.96 -15.58
C ARG A 341 -2.87 -16.14 -14.29
N THR A 342 -1.69 -15.73 -13.84
CA THR A 342 -1.52 -14.88 -12.65
C THR A 342 -0.81 -13.59 -13.04
N ALA A 343 -1.16 -12.50 -12.36
CA ALA A 343 -0.46 -11.22 -12.51
C ALA A 343 1.04 -11.33 -12.15
N MET A 344 1.37 -12.14 -11.13
CA MET A 344 2.75 -12.46 -10.75
C MET A 344 3.52 -13.12 -11.90
N GLY A 345 2.92 -14.06 -12.60
CA GLY A 345 3.52 -14.71 -13.78
C GLY A 345 3.78 -13.72 -14.91
N SER A 346 2.81 -12.84 -15.22
CA SER A 346 2.98 -11.79 -16.23
C SER A 346 4.13 -10.83 -15.88
N ARG A 347 4.23 -10.41 -14.59
CA ARG A 347 5.35 -9.58 -14.12
C ARG A 347 6.69 -10.29 -14.25
N LEU A 348 6.75 -11.57 -13.91
CA LEU A 348 7.96 -12.37 -14.05
C LEU A 348 8.37 -12.54 -15.52
N LEU A 349 7.42 -12.81 -16.43
CA LEU A 349 7.68 -12.88 -17.87
C LEU A 349 8.22 -11.56 -18.41
N ARG A 350 7.60 -10.44 -18.03
CA ARG A 350 8.08 -9.10 -18.38
C ARG A 350 9.51 -8.86 -17.86
N HIS A 351 9.78 -9.26 -16.63
CA HIS A 351 11.12 -9.18 -16.04
C HIS A 351 12.13 -10.01 -16.86
N TRP A 352 11.82 -11.22 -17.25
CA TRP A 352 12.72 -12.07 -18.04
C TRP A 352 13.08 -11.47 -19.40
N LEU A 353 12.14 -10.81 -20.07
CA LEU A 353 12.39 -10.15 -21.34
C LEU A 353 13.38 -8.98 -21.21
N HIS A 354 13.32 -8.23 -20.12
CA HIS A 354 14.25 -7.13 -19.85
C HIS A 354 15.57 -7.58 -19.25
N HIS A 355 15.62 -8.77 -18.62
CA HIS A 355 16.74 -9.30 -17.86
C HIS A 355 17.20 -10.65 -18.41
N ALA A 356 17.41 -10.71 -19.74
CA ALA A 356 17.91 -11.90 -20.38
C ALA A 356 19.30 -12.24 -19.87
N LYS A 357 19.46 -13.43 -19.28
CA LYS A 357 20.73 -13.88 -18.72
C LYS A 357 21.74 -14.23 -19.82
N ARG A 358 23.01 -13.92 -19.61
CA ARG A 358 24.12 -14.38 -20.49
C ARG A 358 24.34 -15.88 -20.36
N ASP A 359 24.12 -16.42 -19.18
CA ASP A 359 24.23 -17.86 -18.96
C ASP A 359 23.06 -18.59 -19.65
N GLN A 360 23.41 -19.28 -20.74
CA GLN A 360 22.45 -20.05 -21.54
C GLN A 360 21.87 -21.26 -20.80
N SER A 361 22.53 -21.74 -19.71
CA SER A 361 22.03 -22.87 -18.92
C SER A 361 20.64 -22.57 -18.37
N VAL A 362 20.38 -21.31 -17.96
CA VAL A 362 19.07 -20.85 -17.48
C VAL A 362 18.00 -20.96 -18.56
N ALA A 363 18.31 -20.56 -19.80
CA ALA A 363 17.38 -20.68 -20.91
C ALA A 363 17.10 -22.14 -21.28
N ARG A 364 18.14 -22.98 -21.30
CA ARG A 364 18.01 -24.43 -21.58
C ARG A 364 17.14 -25.12 -20.53
N SER A 365 17.38 -24.87 -19.25
CA SER A 365 16.58 -25.43 -18.16
C SER A 365 15.08 -25.03 -18.26
N ARG A 366 14.80 -23.79 -18.69
CA ARG A 366 13.42 -23.34 -18.95
C ARG A 366 12.81 -24.07 -20.17
N HIS A 367 13.57 -24.26 -21.25
CA HIS A 367 13.11 -24.99 -22.42
C HIS A 367 12.81 -26.45 -22.10
N GLU A 368 13.67 -27.12 -21.33
CA GLU A 368 13.45 -28.50 -20.84
C GLU A 368 12.16 -28.59 -20.00
N ALA A 369 11.92 -27.63 -19.13
CA ALA A 369 10.69 -27.57 -18.35
C ALA A 369 9.44 -27.35 -19.22
N ILE A 370 9.53 -26.49 -20.25
CA ILE A 370 8.45 -26.26 -21.22
C ILE A 370 8.17 -27.55 -22.03
N GLU A 371 9.20 -28.25 -22.48
CA GLU A 371 9.07 -29.52 -23.21
C GLU A 371 8.37 -30.57 -22.35
N ALA A 372 8.78 -30.72 -21.08
CA ALA A 372 8.14 -31.65 -20.16
C ALA A 372 6.65 -31.30 -19.90
N LEU A 373 6.31 -30.03 -19.80
CA LEU A 373 4.93 -29.56 -19.67
C LEU A 373 4.10 -29.78 -20.93
N ALA A 374 4.74 -29.72 -22.13
CA ALA A 374 4.07 -29.90 -23.41
C ALA A 374 3.83 -31.39 -23.75
N GLN A 375 4.70 -32.28 -23.30
CA GLN A 375 4.59 -33.75 -23.55
C GLN A 375 3.50 -34.40 -22.71
N GLY A 376 3.18 -33.86 -21.53
CA GLY A 376 2.11 -34.37 -20.67
C GLY A 376 0.87 -33.48 -20.75
N ASP A 377 -0.35 -34.04 -20.77
CA ASP A 377 -1.61 -33.27 -20.72
C ASP A 377 -1.81 -32.45 -19.45
N ALA A 378 -0.72 -32.03 -18.78
CA ALA A 378 -0.75 -31.31 -17.51
C ALA A 378 -0.97 -29.81 -17.68
N ALA A 379 -0.57 -29.21 -18.80
CA ALA A 379 -0.62 -27.77 -19.00
C ALA A 379 -2.04 -27.16 -18.88
N PRO A 380 -3.12 -27.76 -19.39
CA PRO A 380 -4.48 -27.24 -19.18
C PRO A 380 -4.91 -27.26 -17.70
N GLY A 381 -4.59 -28.36 -16.97
CA GLY A 381 -4.90 -28.49 -15.56
C GLY A 381 -4.14 -27.46 -14.71
N LEU A 382 -2.84 -27.31 -14.95
CA LEU A 382 -2.00 -26.27 -14.31
C LEU A 382 -2.54 -24.88 -14.59
N SER A 383 -2.89 -24.58 -15.85
CA SER A 383 -3.46 -23.30 -16.25
C SER A 383 -4.77 -22.98 -15.49
N SER A 384 -5.64 -23.98 -15.35
CA SER A 384 -6.91 -23.85 -14.62
C SER A 384 -6.70 -23.60 -13.12
N THR A 385 -5.76 -24.33 -12.50
CA THR A 385 -5.44 -24.13 -11.06
C THR A 385 -4.76 -22.80 -10.82
N LEU A 386 -3.81 -22.39 -11.67
CA LEU A 386 -3.13 -21.10 -11.57
C LEU A 386 -4.11 -19.92 -11.69
N ALA A 387 -5.17 -20.04 -12.51
CA ALA A 387 -6.19 -19.00 -12.63
C ALA A 387 -6.97 -18.73 -11.32
N GLN A 388 -6.90 -19.66 -10.34
CA GLN A 388 -7.52 -19.51 -9.01
C GLN A 388 -6.55 -18.97 -7.96
N VAL A 389 -5.28 -18.78 -8.31
CA VAL A 389 -4.26 -18.21 -7.41
C VAL A 389 -4.26 -16.69 -7.55
N PRO A 390 -4.57 -15.95 -6.49
CA PRO A 390 -4.57 -14.49 -6.51
C PRO A 390 -3.14 -13.93 -6.51
N ASP A 391 -3.03 -12.61 -6.55
CA ASP A 391 -1.75 -11.90 -6.44
C ASP A 391 -1.24 -11.92 -4.99
N ILE A 392 -0.65 -13.04 -4.58
CA ILE A 392 -0.16 -13.27 -3.21
C ILE A 392 0.91 -12.25 -2.84
N GLU A 393 1.80 -11.87 -3.75
CA GLU A 393 2.85 -10.87 -3.50
C GLU A 393 2.25 -9.55 -3.02
N ARG A 394 1.27 -9.02 -3.76
CA ARG A 394 0.64 -7.74 -3.41
C ARG A 394 -0.27 -7.83 -2.19
N ILE A 395 -0.92 -8.97 -1.97
CA ILE A 395 -1.73 -9.20 -0.77
C ILE A 395 -0.85 -9.22 0.47
N THR A 396 0.25 -9.96 0.46
CA THR A 396 1.18 -10.05 1.61
C THR A 396 1.81 -8.71 1.94
N THR A 397 2.15 -7.92 0.94
CA THR A 397 2.61 -6.55 1.14
C THR A 397 1.56 -5.68 1.85
N ARG A 398 0.29 -5.73 1.40
CA ARG A 398 -0.78 -4.98 2.07
C ARG A 398 -1.03 -5.45 3.51
N ILE A 399 -0.88 -6.73 3.78
CA ILE A 399 -0.95 -7.27 5.15
C ILE A 399 0.19 -6.69 6.00
N ALA A 400 1.43 -6.73 5.52
CA ALA A 400 2.59 -6.20 6.23
C ALA A 400 2.48 -4.69 6.49
N LEU A 401 1.90 -3.95 5.55
CA LEU A 401 1.63 -2.51 5.67
C LEU A 401 0.29 -2.20 6.38
N SER A 402 -0.42 -3.21 6.93
CA SER A 402 -1.73 -3.06 7.60
C SER A 402 -2.75 -2.28 6.75
N SER A 403 -2.70 -2.42 5.44
CA SER A 403 -3.62 -1.79 4.47
C SER A 403 -4.50 -2.82 3.75
N ALA A 404 -4.38 -4.11 4.10
CA ALA A 404 -5.18 -5.18 3.55
C ALA A 404 -6.67 -5.00 3.86
N ARG A 405 -7.51 -5.24 2.86
CA ARG A 405 -8.97 -5.27 3.00
C ARG A 405 -9.44 -6.68 3.38
N PRO A 406 -10.62 -6.85 3.99
CA PRO A 406 -11.11 -8.19 4.36
C PRO A 406 -11.14 -9.18 3.20
N ARG A 407 -11.47 -8.73 2.00
CA ARG A 407 -11.46 -9.54 0.78
C ARG A 407 -10.07 -10.02 0.37
N ASP A 408 -9.01 -9.27 0.66
CA ASP A 408 -7.64 -9.70 0.42
C ASP A 408 -7.30 -10.95 1.22
N LEU A 409 -7.75 -11.00 2.48
CA LEU A 409 -7.54 -12.15 3.36
C LEU A 409 -8.32 -13.39 2.88
N ALA A 410 -9.55 -13.20 2.40
CA ALA A 410 -10.34 -14.28 1.81
C ALA A 410 -9.69 -14.79 0.51
N CYS A 411 -9.25 -13.89 -0.37
CA CYS A 411 -8.52 -14.25 -1.59
C CYS A 411 -7.24 -15.02 -1.26
N LEU A 412 -6.47 -14.57 -0.26
CA LEU A 412 -5.26 -15.28 0.20
C LEU A 412 -5.60 -16.69 0.69
N ARG A 413 -6.61 -16.84 1.58
CA ARG A 413 -7.10 -18.14 2.05
C ARG A 413 -7.41 -19.08 0.89
N ASP A 414 -8.19 -18.61 -0.07
CA ASP A 414 -8.67 -19.42 -1.19
C ASP A 414 -7.54 -19.76 -2.18
N GLY A 415 -6.59 -18.85 -2.39
CA GLY A 415 -5.36 -19.13 -3.13
C GLY A 415 -4.47 -20.16 -2.45
N LEU A 416 -4.25 -20.06 -1.15
CA LEU A 416 -3.46 -21.03 -0.38
C LEU A 416 -4.06 -22.43 -0.42
N LYS A 417 -5.39 -22.57 -0.50
CA LYS A 417 -6.07 -23.86 -0.68
C LYS A 417 -5.74 -24.54 -2.00
N GLN A 418 -5.31 -23.78 -3.04
CA GLN A 418 -4.96 -24.32 -4.35
C GLN A 418 -3.54 -24.91 -4.38
N LEU A 419 -2.64 -24.51 -3.46
CA LEU A 419 -1.23 -24.91 -3.50
C LEU A 419 -1.01 -26.44 -3.45
N PRO A 420 -1.73 -27.25 -2.64
CA PRO A 420 -1.58 -28.70 -2.66
C PRO A 420 -1.93 -29.32 -4.04
N ALA A 421 -3.00 -28.85 -4.67
CA ALA A 421 -3.41 -29.32 -5.99
C ALA A 421 -2.39 -28.90 -7.07
N LEU A 422 -1.90 -27.68 -7.01
CA LEU A 422 -0.85 -27.18 -7.89
C LEU A 422 0.43 -28.00 -7.76
N ARG A 423 0.89 -28.24 -6.52
CA ARG A 423 2.06 -29.09 -6.25
C ARG A 423 1.90 -30.48 -6.81
N GLN A 424 0.73 -31.11 -6.64
CA GLN A 424 0.45 -32.44 -7.17
C GLN A 424 0.47 -32.47 -8.70
N GLN A 425 -0.05 -31.43 -9.35
CA GLN A 425 -0.03 -31.35 -10.81
C GLN A 425 1.38 -31.19 -11.35
N VAL A 426 2.22 -30.33 -10.73
CA VAL A 426 3.63 -30.16 -11.11
C VAL A 426 4.39 -31.48 -10.93
N ALA A 427 4.12 -32.25 -9.88
CA ALA A 427 4.77 -33.56 -9.65
C ALA A 427 4.55 -34.57 -10.79
N ARG A 428 3.51 -34.41 -11.59
CA ARG A 428 3.22 -35.28 -12.75
C ARG A 428 4.02 -34.92 -13.99
N CYS A 429 4.70 -33.77 -13.99
CA CYS A 429 5.40 -33.22 -15.17
C CYS A 429 6.88 -33.60 -15.24
N PHE A 430 7.42 -34.32 -14.26
CA PHE A 430 8.83 -34.74 -14.24
C PHE A 430 9.00 -36.12 -13.59
N ILE A 431 10.09 -36.81 -13.95
CA ILE A 431 10.44 -38.10 -13.37
C ILE A 431 11.19 -37.87 -12.05
N PRO A 432 10.82 -38.55 -10.94
CA PRO A 432 11.56 -38.47 -9.69
C PRO A 432 13.03 -38.88 -9.90
N GLY A 433 13.95 -38.02 -9.50
CA GLY A 433 15.40 -38.25 -9.65
C GLY A 433 16.07 -37.37 -10.72
N ASP A 434 15.32 -36.81 -11.65
CA ASP A 434 15.88 -35.88 -12.65
C ASP A 434 16.18 -34.52 -12.01
N SER A 435 17.31 -33.93 -12.38
CA SER A 435 17.64 -32.56 -11.99
C SER A 435 16.99 -31.60 -12.99
N CYS A 436 15.83 -31.09 -12.66
CA CYS A 436 15.11 -30.18 -13.54
C CYS A 436 14.43 -29.04 -12.78
N LEU A 437 14.19 -27.94 -13.47
CA LEU A 437 13.51 -26.76 -12.92
C LEU A 437 12.14 -27.09 -12.31
N LEU A 438 11.38 -28.01 -12.91
CA LEU A 438 10.06 -28.41 -12.40
C LEU A 438 10.13 -29.09 -11.04
N ARG A 439 11.19 -29.87 -10.79
CA ARG A 439 11.42 -30.48 -9.47
C ARG A 439 11.72 -29.42 -8.41
N ASP A 440 12.54 -28.43 -8.75
CA ASP A 440 12.87 -27.35 -7.82
C ASP A 440 11.64 -26.48 -7.52
N LEU A 441 10.82 -26.19 -8.54
CA LEU A 441 9.54 -25.52 -8.37
C LEU A 441 8.57 -26.35 -7.52
N HIS A 442 8.47 -27.67 -7.75
CA HIS A 442 7.66 -28.57 -6.94
C HIS A 442 8.09 -28.53 -5.46
N ALA A 443 9.39 -28.54 -5.20
CA ALA A 443 9.91 -28.46 -3.81
C ALA A 443 9.61 -27.12 -3.15
N ALA A 444 9.60 -26.04 -3.92
CA ALA A 444 9.32 -24.69 -3.44
C ALA A 444 7.82 -24.42 -3.20
N ILE A 445 6.91 -25.18 -3.85
CA ILE A 445 5.47 -25.04 -3.60
C ILE A 445 5.13 -25.71 -2.28
N ASP A 446 5.00 -24.92 -1.23
CA ASP A 446 4.59 -25.37 0.10
C ASP A 446 3.39 -24.56 0.61
N THR A 447 2.53 -25.23 1.39
CA THR A 447 1.34 -24.60 1.96
C THR A 447 1.64 -24.19 3.40
N PRO A 448 1.59 -22.89 3.74
CA PRO A 448 1.77 -22.45 5.12
C PRO A 448 0.54 -22.81 5.97
N VAL A 449 0.47 -24.06 6.41
CA VAL A 449 -0.70 -24.65 7.11
C VAL A 449 -1.18 -23.79 8.27
N PRO A 450 -0.33 -23.27 9.19
CA PRO A 450 -0.80 -22.46 10.29
C PRO A 450 -1.51 -21.17 9.83
N CYS A 451 -1.02 -20.55 8.76
CA CYS A 451 -1.63 -19.36 8.17
C CYS A 451 -2.98 -19.69 7.52
N LEU A 452 -3.04 -20.77 6.74
CA LEU A 452 -4.27 -21.23 6.09
C LEU A 452 -5.34 -21.58 7.13
N ASP A 453 -4.97 -22.30 8.20
CA ASP A 453 -5.89 -22.66 9.29
C ASP A 453 -6.44 -21.42 9.99
N LEU A 454 -5.58 -20.44 10.29
CA LEU A 454 -6.00 -19.17 10.90
C LEU A 454 -7.00 -18.44 9.99
N LEU A 455 -6.66 -18.25 8.72
CA LEU A 455 -7.53 -17.56 7.75
C LEU A 455 -8.87 -18.29 7.57
N THR A 456 -8.86 -19.64 7.57
CA THR A 456 -10.08 -20.44 7.40
C THR A 456 -11.00 -20.33 8.61
N ARG A 457 -10.46 -20.27 9.82
CA ARG A 457 -11.26 -20.11 11.04
C ARG A 457 -11.72 -18.68 11.29
N ALA A 458 -10.85 -17.70 10.94
CA ALA A 458 -11.09 -16.32 11.32
C ALA A 458 -11.91 -15.52 10.30
N VAL A 459 -11.70 -15.75 9.00
CA VAL A 459 -12.28 -14.93 7.95
C VAL A 459 -13.57 -15.55 7.42
N ALA A 460 -14.64 -14.77 7.36
CA ALA A 460 -15.91 -15.21 6.78
C ALA A 460 -15.70 -15.69 5.32
N GLU A 461 -16.59 -16.56 4.84
CA GLU A 461 -16.51 -17.09 3.48
C GLU A 461 -16.54 -15.97 2.45
N GLU A 462 -17.50 -15.07 2.59
CA GLU A 462 -17.63 -13.84 1.78
C GLU A 462 -17.62 -12.61 2.70
N PRO A 463 -16.43 -12.09 3.07
CA PRO A 463 -16.36 -10.94 3.96
C PRO A 463 -16.80 -9.65 3.27
N SER A 464 -17.30 -8.70 4.03
CA SER A 464 -17.61 -7.36 3.55
C SER A 464 -16.38 -6.67 2.94
N ALA A 465 -16.62 -5.66 2.11
CA ALA A 465 -15.53 -4.91 1.47
C ALA A 465 -14.71 -4.08 2.47
N MET A 466 -15.35 -3.57 3.51
CA MET A 466 -14.74 -2.70 4.52
C MET A 466 -14.99 -3.27 5.92
N VAL A 467 -14.01 -3.12 6.81
CA VAL A 467 -14.11 -3.57 8.22
C VAL A 467 -15.28 -2.90 8.94
N ARG A 468 -15.56 -1.62 8.67
CA ARG A 468 -16.66 -0.85 9.28
C ARG A 468 -18.05 -1.39 8.96
N ASP A 469 -18.20 -2.13 7.87
CA ASP A 469 -19.50 -2.68 7.44
C ASP A 469 -19.86 -3.96 8.20
N GLY A 470 -18.97 -4.45 9.08
CA GLY A 470 -19.15 -5.70 9.81
C GLY A 470 -18.98 -6.94 8.92
N GLY A 471 -19.35 -8.14 9.42
CA GLY A 471 -19.36 -9.37 8.62
C GLY A 471 -17.98 -9.91 8.17
N VAL A 472 -16.90 -9.47 8.81
CA VAL A 472 -15.52 -9.84 8.42
C VAL A 472 -15.12 -11.18 9.01
N PHE A 473 -15.40 -11.40 10.29
CA PHE A 473 -15.01 -12.62 10.99
C PHE A 473 -16.04 -13.73 10.84
N ALA A 474 -15.57 -14.96 10.72
CA ALA A 474 -16.41 -16.15 10.70
C ALA A 474 -17.12 -16.34 12.06
N ARG A 475 -18.31 -16.96 12.04
CA ARG A 475 -18.98 -17.37 13.27
C ARG A 475 -18.20 -18.50 13.93
N GLY A 476 -18.14 -18.48 15.26
CA GLY A 476 -17.37 -19.45 16.04
C GLY A 476 -15.89 -19.14 16.20
N PHE A 477 -15.40 -18.04 15.60
CA PHE A 477 -13.99 -17.64 15.76
C PHE A 477 -13.74 -16.92 17.10
N ASP A 478 -14.65 -16.03 17.48
CA ASP A 478 -14.57 -15.24 18.71
C ASP A 478 -15.90 -15.30 19.45
N ALA A 479 -15.90 -15.86 20.67
CA ALA A 479 -17.10 -16.09 21.44
C ALA A 479 -17.78 -14.79 21.89
N GLU A 480 -17.01 -13.76 22.25
CA GLU A 480 -17.56 -12.46 22.66
C GLU A 480 -18.24 -11.75 21.49
N LEU A 481 -17.62 -11.80 20.30
CA LEU A 481 -18.20 -11.25 19.08
C LEU A 481 -19.50 -11.97 18.71
N ASP A 482 -19.55 -13.30 18.85
CA ASP A 482 -20.75 -14.08 18.54
C ASP A 482 -21.87 -13.80 19.55
N GLU A 483 -21.55 -13.59 20.82
CA GLU A 483 -22.51 -13.14 21.83
C GLU A 483 -23.08 -11.76 21.49
N LEU A 484 -22.22 -10.78 21.13
CA LEU A 484 -22.64 -9.44 20.71
C LEU A 484 -23.52 -9.47 19.46
N ARG A 485 -23.20 -10.35 18.51
CA ARG A 485 -24.04 -10.56 17.31
C ARG A 485 -25.40 -11.13 17.67
N ALA A 486 -25.42 -12.15 18.54
CA ALA A 486 -26.65 -12.75 19.02
C ALA A 486 -27.55 -11.72 19.74
N LEU A 487 -26.96 -10.86 20.57
CA LEU A 487 -27.67 -9.76 21.22
C LEU A 487 -28.21 -8.76 20.17
N SER A 488 -27.43 -8.41 19.16
CA SER A 488 -27.86 -7.49 18.09
C SER A 488 -28.96 -8.08 17.21
N GLU A 489 -28.85 -9.37 16.86
CA GLU A 489 -29.86 -10.09 16.05
C GLU A 489 -31.15 -10.29 16.85
N ASN A 490 -31.04 -10.62 18.13
CA ASN A 490 -32.20 -10.82 19.01
C ASN A 490 -32.83 -9.51 19.47
N ALA A 491 -32.11 -8.39 19.43
CA ALA A 491 -32.66 -7.09 19.83
C ALA A 491 -33.91 -6.72 19.00
N GLY A 492 -33.89 -7.01 17.69
CA GLY A 492 -35.04 -6.83 16.82
C GLY A 492 -36.25 -7.67 17.24
N GLN A 493 -36.04 -8.95 17.55
CA GLN A 493 -37.07 -9.85 18.03
C GLN A 493 -37.57 -9.44 19.43
N PHE A 494 -36.65 -9.10 20.34
CA PHE A 494 -36.98 -8.60 21.67
C PHE A 494 -37.90 -7.34 21.60
N LEU A 495 -37.62 -6.40 20.71
CA LEU A 495 -38.46 -5.20 20.54
C LEU A 495 -39.83 -5.55 20.00
N VAL A 496 -39.95 -6.49 19.07
CA VAL A 496 -41.23 -6.97 18.54
C VAL A 496 -42.03 -7.72 19.64
N ASP A 497 -41.35 -8.56 20.40
CA ASP A 497 -41.98 -9.29 21.52
C ASP A 497 -42.40 -8.33 22.64
N LEU A 498 -41.58 -7.34 22.96
CA LEU A 498 -41.91 -6.27 23.90
C LEU A 498 -43.11 -5.45 23.42
N GLU A 499 -43.14 -5.05 22.16
CA GLU A 499 -44.26 -4.31 21.58
C GLU A 499 -45.54 -5.13 21.67
N THR A 500 -45.47 -6.41 21.31
CA THR A 500 -46.65 -7.31 21.37
C THR A 500 -47.13 -7.51 22.80
N ARG A 501 -46.22 -7.73 23.75
CA ARG A 501 -46.54 -7.92 25.17
C ARG A 501 -47.11 -6.63 25.78
N GLU A 502 -46.50 -5.48 25.49
CA GLU A 502 -46.96 -4.20 26.02
C GLU A 502 -48.32 -3.75 25.40
N ARG A 503 -48.57 -4.07 24.13
CA ARG A 503 -49.91 -3.90 23.54
C ARG A 503 -50.97 -4.72 24.26
N ALA A 504 -50.66 -6.00 24.55
CA ALA A 504 -51.57 -6.89 25.28
C ALA A 504 -51.78 -6.41 26.73
N ARG A 505 -50.70 -5.97 27.43
CA ARG A 505 -50.74 -5.51 28.82
C ARG A 505 -51.54 -4.22 28.97
N THR A 506 -51.32 -3.26 28.08
CA THR A 506 -51.91 -1.92 28.20
C THR A 506 -53.23 -1.76 27.47
N GLY A 507 -53.56 -2.65 26.53
CA GLY A 507 -54.72 -2.53 25.65
C GLY A 507 -54.61 -1.38 24.65
N ILE A 508 -53.39 -0.87 24.40
CA ILE A 508 -53.10 0.22 23.46
C ILE A 508 -52.72 -0.39 22.11
N ALA A 509 -53.66 -0.49 21.20
CA ALA A 509 -53.46 -1.19 19.92
C ALA A 509 -52.42 -0.57 18.99
N ASN A 510 -52.21 0.74 19.10
CA ASN A 510 -51.26 1.51 18.26
C ASN A 510 -49.95 1.86 18.96
N LEU A 511 -49.66 1.23 20.10
CA LEU A 511 -48.35 1.32 20.76
C LEU A 511 -47.28 0.81 19.81
N ARG A 512 -46.15 1.52 19.70
CA ARG A 512 -44.99 1.12 18.92
C ARG A 512 -43.71 1.24 19.75
N VAL A 513 -42.80 0.31 19.57
CA VAL A 513 -41.45 0.39 20.09
C VAL A 513 -40.52 0.78 18.96
N GLU A 514 -39.86 1.93 19.06
CA GLU A 514 -39.02 2.49 18.00
C GLU A 514 -37.68 2.98 18.55
N TYR A 515 -36.75 3.24 17.65
CA TYR A 515 -35.43 3.76 17.96
C TYR A 515 -35.15 5.12 17.30
N ASN A 516 -34.49 5.99 18.03
CA ASN A 516 -34.05 7.27 17.52
C ASN A 516 -32.62 7.56 18.04
N LYS A 517 -31.76 8.09 17.16
CA LYS A 517 -30.33 8.35 17.50
C LYS A 517 -30.12 9.31 18.67
N VAL A 518 -31.08 10.17 18.98
CA VAL A 518 -30.99 11.19 20.04
C VAL A 518 -31.43 10.63 21.40
N HIS A 519 -32.48 9.80 21.42
CA HIS A 519 -33.14 9.36 22.63
C HIS A 519 -33.02 7.85 22.90
N GLY A 520 -32.42 7.08 22.00
CA GLY A 520 -32.35 5.62 22.09
C GLY A 520 -33.71 4.97 21.76
N PHE A 521 -33.96 3.83 22.38
CA PHE A 521 -35.25 3.14 22.27
C PHE A 521 -36.33 3.83 23.09
N TYR A 522 -37.57 3.78 22.59
CA TYR A 522 -38.74 4.38 23.25
C TYR A 522 -40.05 3.69 22.82
N ILE A 523 -41.05 3.79 23.68
CA ILE A 523 -42.42 3.38 23.42
C ILE A 523 -43.21 4.64 23.00
N GLU A 524 -43.80 4.63 21.83
CA GLU A 524 -44.62 5.74 21.32
C GLU A 524 -46.11 5.41 21.48
N VAL A 525 -46.83 6.31 22.13
CA VAL A 525 -48.27 6.22 22.37
C VAL A 525 -48.92 7.48 21.86
N THR A 526 -50.00 7.40 21.07
CA THR A 526 -50.75 8.54 20.59
C THR A 526 -51.54 9.21 21.71
N HIS A 527 -51.74 10.53 21.66
CA HIS A 527 -52.43 11.32 22.70
C HIS A 527 -53.85 10.80 23.05
N GLY A 528 -54.53 10.19 22.10
CA GLY A 528 -55.89 9.64 22.35
C GLY A 528 -55.89 8.38 23.24
N GLN A 529 -54.74 7.87 23.64
CA GLN A 529 -54.63 6.66 24.49
C GLN A 529 -53.67 6.84 25.67
N THR A 530 -53.28 8.06 25.99
CA THR A 530 -52.38 8.36 27.12
C THR A 530 -53.02 8.00 28.47
N ASP A 531 -54.35 8.00 28.58
CA ASP A 531 -55.07 7.58 29.79
C ASP A 531 -54.91 6.09 30.14
N LYS A 532 -54.42 5.29 29.20
CA LYS A 532 -54.15 3.84 29.38
C LYS A 532 -52.69 3.53 29.68
N VAL A 533 -51.85 4.56 29.72
CA VAL A 533 -50.42 4.39 29.96
C VAL A 533 -50.21 4.01 31.43
N PRO A 534 -49.52 2.89 31.73
CA PRO A 534 -49.25 2.47 33.10
C PRO A 534 -48.29 3.40 33.85
N ASP A 535 -48.31 3.37 35.18
CA ASP A 535 -47.50 4.23 36.05
C ASP A 535 -46.00 3.92 35.97
N ASP A 536 -45.61 2.75 35.48
CA ASP A 536 -44.22 2.35 35.27
C ASP A 536 -43.58 2.96 34.01
N TYR A 537 -44.37 3.58 33.14
CA TYR A 537 -43.87 4.29 31.99
C TYR A 537 -43.37 5.68 32.38
N ARG A 538 -42.09 5.94 32.12
CA ARG A 538 -41.50 7.26 32.34
C ARG A 538 -41.52 8.05 31.05
N ARG A 539 -42.23 9.17 31.02
CA ARG A 539 -42.30 10.05 29.86
C ARG A 539 -40.93 10.67 29.55
N ARG A 540 -40.50 10.53 28.34
CA ARG A 540 -39.23 11.08 27.81
C ARG A 540 -39.46 12.31 26.94
N GLN A 541 -40.49 12.31 26.12
CA GLN A 541 -40.75 13.39 25.15
C GLN A 541 -42.22 13.47 24.83
N THR A 542 -42.70 14.71 24.66
CA THR A 542 -44.05 15.00 24.14
C THR A 542 -43.92 15.54 22.73
N LEU A 543 -44.63 14.93 21.79
CA LEU A 543 -44.74 15.33 20.39
C LEU A 543 -46.13 15.95 20.13
N LYS A 544 -46.35 16.50 18.93
CA LYS A 544 -47.63 17.11 18.56
C LYS A 544 -48.80 16.11 18.61
N ASN A 545 -48.59 14.85 18.29
CA ASN A 545 -49.63 13.83 18.16
C ASN A 545 -49.41 12.58 19.02
N ALA A 546 -48.30 12.47 19.73
CA ALA A 546 -47.93 11.31 20.51
C ALA A 546 -47.01 11.68 21.68
N GLU A 547 -46.91 10.78 22.64
CA GLU A 547 -45.90 10.84 23.73
C GLU A 547 -44.96 9.65 23.66
N ARG A 548 -43.70 9.87 24.04
CA ARG A 548 -42.66 8.85 24.08
C ARG A 548 -42.31 8.51 25.50
N TYR A 549 -42.25 7.24 25.78
CA TYR A 549 -42.02 6.69 27.09
C TYR A 549 -40.83 5.70 27.07
N ILE A 550 -40.30 5.41 28.26
CA ILE A 550 -39.33 4.37 28.51
C ILE A 550 -39.78 3.58 29.73
N THR A 551 -39.54 2.28 29.69
CA THR A 551 -39.72 1.38 30.84
C THR A 551 -38.37 0.97 31.42
N PRO A 552 -38.31 0.43 32.65
CA PRO A 552 -37.04 -0.12 33.21
C PRO A 552 -36.48 -1.27 32.39
N GLU A 553 -37.29 -1.98 31.60
CA GLU A 553 -36.90 -3.09 30.74
C GLU A 553 -36.33 -2.62 29.37
N LEU A 554 -36.81 -1.47 28.87
CA LEU A 554 -36.37 -0.89 27.60
C LEU A 554 -35.22 0.09 27.82
#